data_dceccf716d691182e7fde74120c6820f
#
_entry.id   dceccf716d691182e7fde74120c6820f
#
_cell.length_a   1.000
_cell.length_b   1.000
_cell.length_c   1.000
_cell.angle_alpha   90.00
_cell.angle_beta   90.00
_cell.angle_gamma   90.00
#
_symmetry.space_group_name_H-M   'P 1'
#
loop_
_entity.id
_entity.type
_entity.pdbx_description
1 polymer ?
#
loop_
_entity_poly.entity_id
_entity_poly.type
_entity_poly.pdbx_seq_one_letter_code
_entity_poly.pdbx_strand_id
1 'polypeptide(L)'
;MPLPKLEDIKKRRNALNIKQDKLAEEADVPRAMISKIENGHHSLSYRKAARIFDYLETRESDDMKEGKTAGKICVTRLVTINSYNTIKTAKKRMKPRGLSQLPVIDNGVCVGLITIDSILNNMHAKKVENAMTEIIPTIISEDIVITRQIRALIHDSSCVLVSERNSTSIKGIITEWDLLDKLY
;
A
#
# COMPACT_ATOMS: atom_id res chain seq x y z
N MET A 1 -0.15 -24.53 10.94
CA MET A 1 0.42 -23.21 10.67
C MET A 1 1.93 -23.32 10.71
N PRO A 2 2.70 -22.84 9.74
CA PRO A 2 4.15 -22.79 9.85
C PRO A 2 4.54 -21.85 11.00
N LEU A 3 5.57 -22.19 11.76
CA LEU A 3 6.09 -21.34 12.82
C LEU A 3 6.62 -20.03 12.22
N PRO A 4 6.31 -18.87 12.84
CA PRO A 4 6.82 -17.60 12.36
C PRO A 4 8.35 -17.57 12.44
N LYS A 5 8.98 -17.02 11.41
CA LYS A 5 10.44 -16.93 11.33
C LYS A 5 10.95 -15.73 12.14
N LEU A 6 12.05 -15.91 12.85
CA LEU A 6 12.68 -14.82 13.63
C LEU A 6 13.07 -13.62 12.74
N GLU A 7 13.39 -13.88 11.47
CA GLU A 7 13.68 -12.88 10.43
C GLU A 7 12.50 -11.90 10.20
N ASP A 8 11.26 -12.34 10.45
CA ASP A 8 10.07 -11.53 10.26
C ASP A 8 9.87 -10.49 11.36
N ILE A 9 10.52 -10.65 12.53
CA ILE A 9 10.38 -9.73 13.67
C ILE A 9 10.70 -8.29 13.26
N LYS A 10 11.85 -8.06 12.61
CA LYS A 10 12.27 -6.74 12.14
C LYS A 10 11.27 -6.13 11.18
N LYS A 11 10.81 -6.91 10.20
CA LYS A 11 9.85 -6.48 9.18
C LYS A 11 8.51 -6.11 9.81
N ARG A 12 7.95 -6.97 10.67
CA ARG A 12 6.67 -6.75 11.36
C ARG A 12 6.74 -5.55 12.30
N ARG A 13 7.81 -5.46 13.11
CA ARG A 13 8.03 -4.32 14.00
C ARG A 13 8.10 -2.99 13.25
N ASN A 14 8.86 -2.94 12.15
CA ASN A 14 8.97 -1.74 11.33
C ASN A 14 7.62 -1.39 10.68
N ALA A 15 6.88 -2.38 10.18
CA ALA A 15 5.55 -2.17 9.62
C ALA A 15 4.57 -1.55 10.63
N LEU A 16 4.71 -1.89 11.91
CA LEU A 16 3.93 -1.31 13.02
C LEU A 16 4.54 0.00 13.56
N ASN A 17 5.65 0.48 12.99
CA ASN A 17 6.39 1.66 13.47
C ASN A 17 6.76 1.60 14.97
N ILE A 18 7.04 0.40 15.48
CA ILE A 18 7.43 0.15 16.87
C ILE A 18 8.95 0.28 16.98
N LYS A 19 9.44 1.03 17.98
CA LYS A 19 10.88 1.08 18.29
C LYS A 19 11.36 -0.22 18.93
N GLN A 20 12.64 -0.58 18.75
CA GLN A 20 13.22 -1.76 19.41
C GLN A 20 13.06 -1.74 20.94
N ASP A 21 13.22 -0.57 21.56
CA ASP A 21 13.05 -0.40 23.00
C ASP A 21 11.63 -0.75 23.43
N LYS A 22 10.62 -0.28 22.69
CA LYS A 22 9.21 -0.56 23.01
C LYS A 22 8.88 -2.04 22.83
N LEU A 23 9.36 -2.68 21.76
CA LEU A 23 9.16 -4.11 21.56
C LEU A 23 9.83 -4.91 22.68
N ALA A 24 11.04 -4.52 23.10
CA ALA A 24 11.78 -5.17 24.17
C ALA A 24 11.06 -5.08 25.51
N GLU A 25 10.56 -3.89 25.86
CA GLU A 25 9.78 -3.62 27.07
C GLU A 25 8.52 -4.50 27.12
N GLU A 26 7.72 -4.46 26.07
CA GLU A 26 6.41 -5.13 26.01
C GLU A 26 6.53 -6.67 25.95
N ALA A 27 7.58 -7.18 25.29
CA ALA A 27 7.85 -8.60 25.23
C ALA A 27 8.65 -9.13 26.43
N ASP A 28 9.00 -8.27 27.38
CA ASP A 28 9.84 -8.60 28.56
C ASP A 28 11.14 -9.32 28.12
N VAL A 29 11.89 -8.67 27.21
CA VAL A 29 13.20 -9.14 26.74
C VAL A 29 14.19 -7.98 26.69
N PRO A 30 15.51 -8.22 26.88
CA PRO A 30 16.50 -7.16 26.74
C PRO A 30 16.52 -6.58 25.31
N ARG A 31 16.60 -5.23 25.17
CA ARG A 31 16.75 -4.57 23.86
C ARG A 31 17.90 -5.14 23.02
N ALA A 32 19.05 -5.45 23.67
CA ALA A 32 20.19 -6.05 22.99
C ALA A 32 19.84 -7.39 22.31
N MET A 33 18.85 -8.11 22.83
CA MET A 33 18.35 -9.35 22.24
C MET A 33 17.56 -9.08 20.97
N ILE A 34 16.66 -8.09 20.96
CA ILE A 34 15.93 -7.66 19.77
C ILE A 34 16.92 -7.25 18.67
N SER A 35 17.91 -6.41 19.01
CA SER A 35 18.93 -5.98 18.06
C SER A 35 19.71 -7.16 17.47
N LYS A 36 20.13 -8.14 18.28
CA LYS A 36 20.83 -9.34 17.80
C LYS A 36 19.98 -10.17 16.84
N ILE A 37 18.71 -10.39 17.16
CA ILE A 37 17.79 -11.16 16.32
C ILE A 37 17.60 -10.47 14.96
N GLU A 38 17.38 -9.16 14.99
CA GLU A 38 17.19 -8.35 13.77
C GLU A 38 18.43 -8.27 12.88
N ASN A 39 19.60 -8.57 13.43
CA ASN A 39 20.88 -8.66 12.71
C ASN A 39 21.29 -10.10 12.35
N GLY A 40 20.34 -11.05 12.47
CA GLY A 40 20.56 -12.43 12.02
C GLY A 40 21.18 -13.38 13.04
N HIS A 41 21.35 -12.97 14.30
CA HIS A 41 21.85 -13.85 15.37
C HIS A 41 20.69 -14.63 16.01
N HIS A 42 20.54 -15.88 15.63
CA HIS A 42 19.37 -16.72 15.91
C HIS A 42 19.51 -17.60 17.17
N SER A 43 19.67 -17.01 18.35
CA SER A 43 19.50 -17.78 19.59
C SER A 43 18.43 -17.16 20.48
N LEU A 44 17.22 -17.64 20.33
CA LEU A 44 16.08 -17.22 21.16
C LEU A 44 15.37 -18.45 21.71
N SER A 45 15.10 -18.47 23.03
CA SER A 45 14.26 -19.52 23.58
C SER A 45 12.83 -19.37 23.05
N TYR A 46 12.14 -20.50 22.88
CA TYR A 46 10.75 -20.53 22.42
C TYR A 46 9.84 -19.56 23.19
N ARG A 47 9.97 -19.54 24.54
CA ARG A 47 9.16 -18.66 25.40
C ARG A 47 9.35 -17.18 25.05
N LYS A 48 10.57 -16.73 24.77
CA LYS A 48 10.86 -15.34 24.40
C LYS A 48 10.38 -15.02 22.99
N ALA A 49 10.54 -15.97 22.06
CA ALA A 49 10.00 -15.83 20.70
C ALA A 49 8.47 -15.67 20.74
N ALA A 50 7.79 -16.53 21.50
CA ALA A 50 6.34 -16.47 21.64
C ALA A 50 5.88 -15.09 22.13
N ARG A 51 6.47 -14.55 23.21
CA ARG A 51 6.10 -13.21 23.71
C ARG A 51 6.26 -12.09 22.68
N ILE A 52 7.34 -12.13 21.91
CA ILE A 52 7.58 -11.14 20.84
C ILE A 52 6.49 -11.25 19.78
N PHE A 53 6.19 -12.46 19.31
CA PHE A 53 5.17 -12.66 18.28
C PHE A 53 3.77 -12.36 18.80
N ASP A 54 3.40 -12.77 20.00
CA ASP A 54 2.11 -12.47 20.64
C ASP A 54 1.88 -10.94 20.72
N TYR A 55 2.89 -10.19 21.11
CA TYR A 55 2.79 -8.73 21.13
C TYR A 55 2.59 -8.14 19.73
N LEU A 56 3.38 -8.59 18.75
CA LEU A 56 3.26 -8.12 17.36
C LEU A 56 1.88 -8.47 16.78
N GLU A 57 1.38 -9.68 17.02
CA GLU A 57 0.05 -10.12 16.57
C GLU A 57 -1.08 -9.31 17.21
N THR A 58 -0.96 -9.03 18.49
CA THR A 58 -1.93 -8.17 19.21
C THR A 58 -1.97 -6.79 18.58
N ARG A 59 -0.81 -6.18 18.30
CA ARG A 59 -0.73 -4.85 17.67
C ARG A 59 -1.24 -4.83 16.25
N GLU A 60 -0.96 -5.85 15.45
CA GLU A 60 -1.51 -6.00 14.11
C GLU A 60 -3.05 -6.12 14.16
N SER A 61 -3.56 -6.90 15.11
CA SER A 61 -5.00 -7.05 15.31
C SER A 61 -5.69 -5.75 15.72
N ASP A 62 -5.05 -4.96 16.61
CA ASP A 62 -5.59 -3.65 17.02
C ASP A 62 -5.58 -2.66 15.87
N ASP A 63 -4.50 -2.60 15.08
CA ASP A 63 -4.42 -1.75 13.87
C ASP A 63 -5.53 -2.13 12.85
N MET A 64 -5.90 -3.41 12.78
CA MET A 64 -7.01 -3.88 11.95
C MET A 64 -8.38 -3.49 12.50
N LYS A 65 -8.59 -3.52 13.81
CA LYS A 65 -9.88 -3.18 14.44
C LYS A 65 -10.19 -1.69 14.36
N GLU A 66 -9.17 -0.84 14.51
CA GLU A 66 -9.32 0.61 14.51
C GLU A 66 -9.31 1.22 13.11
N GLY A 67 -8.81 0.48 12.10
CA GLY A 67 -8.63 0.95 10.74
C GLY A 67 -9.96 1.14 9.98
N LYS A 68 -10.01 2.17 9.14
CA LYS A 68 -11.11 2.33 8.17
C LYS A 68 -10.88 1.36 7.00
N THR A 69 -11.97 0.83 6.43
CA THR A 69 -11.88 -0.03 5.23
C THR A 69 -11.56 0.78 3.98
N ALA A 70 -10.96 0.12 2.99
CA ALA A 70 -10.62 0.73 1.69
C ALA A 70 -11.85 1.35 1.02
N GLY A 71 -13.00 0.71 1.10
CA GLY A 71 -14.26 1.22 0.55
C GLY A 71 -14.76 2.53 1.19
N LYS A 72 -14.42 2.77 2.45
CA LYS A 72 -14.77 4.03 3.15
C LYS A 72 -13.80 5.18 2.81
N ILE A 73 -12.57 4.84 2.40
CA ILE A 73 -11.52 5.82 2.13
C ILE A 73 -11.41 6.13 0.64
N CYS A 74 -11.66 5.16 -0.25
CA CYS A 74 -11.44 5.34 -1.67
C CYS A 74 -12.30 6.47 -2.28
N VAL A 75 -11.74 7.09 -3.29
CA VAL A 75 -12.46 8.01 -4.18
C VAL A 75 -13.17 7.19 -5.26
N THR A 76 -14.49 7.15 -5.19
CA THR A 76 -15.32 6.36 -6.12
C THR A 76 -15.54 7.02 -7.48
N ARG A 77 -15.34 8.33 -7.60
CA ARG A 77 -15.38 9.04 -8.90
C ARG A 77 -14.07 8.84 -9.64
N LEU A 78 -13.75 7.58 -9.95
CA LEU A 78 -12.52 7.21 -10.61
C LEU A 78 -12.48 7.81 -12.03
N VAL A 79 -11.45 8.61 -12.30
CA VAL A 79 -11.15 9.12 -13.64
C VAL A 79 -10.12 8.20 -14.27
N THR A 80 -10.51 7.53 -15.33
CA THR A 80 -9.66 6.59 -16.07
C THR A 80 -9.42 7.05 -17.49
N ILE A 81 -8.53 6.37 -18.19
CA ILE A 81 -8.27 6.59 -19.60
C ILE A 81 -7.96 5.24 -20.27
N ASN A 82 -8.16 5.13 -21.59
CA ASN A 82 -7.75 3.95 -22.35
C ASN A 82 -6.38 4.17 -22.99
N SER A 83 -5.65 3.09 -23.23
CA SER A 83 -4.30 3.13 -23.81
C SER A 83 -4.24 3.79 -25.18
N TYR A 84 -5.26 3.60 -26.01
CA TYR A 84 -5.36 4.18 -27.36
C TYR A 84 -5.79 5.65 -27.38
N ASN A 85 -6.17 6.25 -26.24
CA ASN A 85 -6.47 7.68 -26.20
C ASN A 85 -5.21 8.53 -26.39
N THR A 86 -5.40 9.79 -26.78
CA THR A 86 -4.28 10.71 -26.96
C THR A 86 -3.79 11.29 -25.63
N ILE A 87 -2.51 11.68 -25.59
CA ILE A 87 -1.93 12.44 -24.46
C ILE A 87 -2.70 13.75 -24.23
N LYS A 88 -3.20 14.38 -25.29
CA LYS A 88 -4.08 15.57 -25.17
C LYS A 88 -5.33 15.27 -24.36
N THR A 89 -5.94 14.09 -24.56
CA THR A 89 -7.10 13.65 -23.78
C THR A 89 -6.73 13.41 -22.31
N ALA A 90 -5.58 12.78 -22.04
CA ALA A 90 -5.08 12.60 -20.68
C ALA A 90 -4.94 13.94 -19.97
N LYS A 91 -4.23 14.91 -20.55
CA LYS A 91 -4.06 16.26 -20.00
C LYS A 91 -5.41 16.97 -19.75
N LYS A 92 -6.37 16.81 -20.65
CA LYS A 92 -7.71 17.39 -20.49
C LYS A 92 -8.49 16.78 -19.33
N ARG A 93 -8.26 15.50 -18.99
CA ARG A 93 -8.90 14.84 -17.85
C ARG A 93 -8.19 15.15 -16.52
N MET A 94 -6.86 15.29 -16.54
CA MET A 94 -6.05 15.54 -15.35
C MET A 94 -6.15 16.99 -14.85
N LYS A 95 -5.90 17.96 -15.74
CA LYS A 95 -5.74 19.38 -15.40
C LYS A 95 -6.91 19.99 -14.60
N PRO A 96 -8.18 19.85 -15.01
CA PRO A 96 -9.30 20.48 -14.30
C PRO A 96 -9.57 19.90 -12.91
N ARG A 97 -9.01 18.73 -12.60
CA ARG A 97 -9.22 17.99 -11.35
C ARG A 97 -7.99 17.94 -10.47
N GLY A 98 -6.88 18.58 -10.88
CA GLY A 98 -5.62 18.54 -10.15
C GLY A 98 -5.02 17.13 -10.00
N LEU A 99 -5.32 16.21 -10.96
CA LEU A 99 -4.85 14.84 -10.89
C LEU A 99 -3.43 14.74 -11.44
N SER A 100 -2.55 14.06 -10.69
CA SER A 100 -1.17 13.77 -11.12
C SER A 100 -1.06 12.48 -11.94
N GLN A 101 -2.08 11.63 -11.90
CA GLN A 101 -2.09 10.33 -12.55
C GLN A 101 -3.50 9.86 -12.91
N LEU A 102 -3.62 8.98 -13.90
CA LEU A 102 -4.85 8.28 -14.26
C LEU A 102 -4.55 6.80 -14.47
N PRO A 103 -5.36 5.91 -13.89
CA PRO A 103 -5.34 4.50 -14.27
C PRO A 103 -5.69 4.33 -15.74
N VAL A 104 -4.90 3.53 -16.45
CA VAL A 104 -5.18 3.13 -17.83
C VAL A 104 -5.96 1.84 -17.79
N ILE A 105 -7.21 1.87 -18.26
CA ILE A 105 -8.12 0.73 -18.22
C ILE A 105 -8.59 0.39 -19.61
N ASP A 106 -8.26 -0.82 -20.06
CA ASP A 106 -8.69 -1.38 -21.33
C ASP A 106 -9.58 -2.60 -21.07
N ASN A 107 -10.76 -2.63 -21.66
CA ASN A 107 -11.71 -3.74 -21.50
C ASN A 107 -12.01 -4.11 -20.04
N GLY A 108 -12.03 -3.12 -19.13
CA GLY A 108 -12.28 -3.32 -17.71
C GLY A 108 -11.06 -3.75 -16.90
N VAL A 109 -9.90 -3.94 -17.52
CA VAL A 109 -8.65 -4.34 -16.86
C VAL A 109 -7.70 -3.15 -16.79
N CYS A 110 -7.10 -2.93 -15.62
CA CYS A 110 -6.03 -1.94 -15.46
C CYS A 110 -4.76 -2.48 -16.11
N VAL A 111 -4.22 -1.74 -17.09
CA VAL A 111 -3.01 -2.11 -17.85
C VAL A 111 -1.81 -1.23 -17.51
N GLY A 112 -1.97 -0.23 -16.64
CA GLY A 112 -0.90 0.65 -16.19
C GLY A 112 -1.39 1.98 -15.65
N LEU A 113 -0.47 2.93 -15.52
CA LEU A 113 -0.73 4.32 -15.12
C LEU A 113 -0.18 5.29 -16.15
N ILE A 114 -0.91 6.36 -16.43
CA ILE A 114 -0.36 7.54 -17.07
C ILE A 114 -0.19 8.64 -16.03
N THR A 115 1.02 9.12 -15.84
CA THR A 115 1.38 10.14 -14.84
C THR A 115 1.89 11.42 -15.53
N ILE A 116 1.96 12.53 -14.79
CA ILE A 116 2.58 13.76 -15.28
C ILE A 116 4.03 13.47 -15.69
N ASP A 117 4.79 12.76 -14.84
CA ASP A 117 6.20 12.45 -15.09
C ASP A 117 6.36 11.55 -16.31
N SER A 118 5.52 10.53 -16.47
CA SER A 118 5.57 9.66 -17.63
C SER A 118 5.29 10.40 -18.93
N ILE A 119 4.40 11.40 -18.91
CA ILE A 119 4.14 12.27 -20.06
C ILE A 119 5.34 13.18 -20.35
N LEU A 120 5.97 13.75 -19.33
CA LEU A 120 7.14 14.62 -19.49
C LEU A 120 8.34 13.86 -20.03
N ASN A 121 8.55 12.64 -19.56
CA ASN A 121 9.63 11.77 -20.04
C ASN A 121 9.42 11.25 -21.46
N ASN A 122 8.18 11.31 -21.98
CA ASN A 122 7.80 10.84 -23.30
C ASN A 122 7.11 11.95 -24.13
N MET A 123 7.72 13.12 -24.22
CA MET A 123 7.11 14.32 -24.85
C MET A 123 6.69 14.15 -26.31
N HIS A 124 7.28 13.19 -27.04
CA HIS A 124 6.92 12.89 -28.43
C HIS A 124 5.79 11.88 -28.56
N ALA A 125 5.34 11.28 -27.47
CA ALA A 125 4.24 10.33 -27.47
C ALA A 125 2.92 11.03 -27.87
N LYS A 126 2.22 10.45 -28.81
CA LYS A 126 0.89 10.94 -29.24
C LYS A 126 -0.24 10.22 -28.50
N LYS A 127 -0.05 8.94 -28.18
CA LYS A 127 -1.02 8.08 -27.48
C LYS A 127 -0.55 7.74 -26.07
N VAL A 128 -1.50 7.38 -25.22
CA VAL A 128 -1.26 6.98 -23.83
C VAL A 128 -0.38 5.74 -23.76
N GLU A 129 -0.62 4.73 -24.62
CA GLU A 129 0.18 3.50 -24.69
C GLU A 129 1.69 3.72 -24.82
N ASN A 130 2.10 4.84 -25.44
CA ASN A 130 3.50 5.16 -25.70
C ASN A 130 4.15 6.00 -24.58
N ALA A 131 3.40 6.34 -23.52
CA ALA A 131 3.87 7.16 -22.42
C ALA A 131 3.45 6.63 -21.03
N MET A 132 2.52 5.69 -20.95
CA MET A 132 2.11 5.10 -19.70
C MET A 132 3.21 4.23 -19.11
N THR A 133 3.18 4.02 -17.80
CA THR A 133 3.99 3.00 -17.15
C THR A 133 3.23 1.67 -17.15
N GLU A 134 3.92 0.57 -17.39
CA GLU A 134 3.35 -0.78 -17.33
C GLU A 134 3.21 -1.30 -15.88
N ILE A 135 3.55 -0.46 -14.90
CA ILE A 135 3.37 -0.79 -13.48
C ILE A 135 1.88 -0.70 -13.16
N ILE A 136 1.28 -1.84 -12.92
CA ILE A 136 -0.12 -1.92 -12.51
C ILE A 136 -0.19 -1.67 -11.00
N PRO A 137 -0.99 -0.68 -10.53
CA PRO A 137 -1.21 -0.47 -9.10
C PRO A 137 -1.80 -1.72 -8.45
N THR A 138 -1.40 -1.99 -7.22
CA THR A 138 -2.01 -3.07 -6.45
C THR A 138 -3.51 -2.84 -6.32
N ILE A 139 -4.28 -3.90 -6.51
CA ILE A 139 -5.74 -3.88 -6.34
C ILE A 139 -6.06 -4.54 -5.00
N ILE A 140 -6.82 -3.85 -4.16
CA ILE A 140 -7.30 -4.35 -2.87
C ILE A 140 -8.83 -4.35 -2.85
N SER A 141 -9.44 -5.28 -2.13
CA SER A 141 -10.89 -5.31 -1.97
C SER A 141 -11.38 -4.16 -1.06
N GLU A 142 -12.60 -3.68 -1.28
CA GLU A 142 -13.19 -2.57 -0.52
C GLU A 142 -13.37 -2.87 0.99
N ASP A 143 -13.40 -4.13 1.39
CA ASP A 143 -13.52 -4.58 2.77
C ASP A 143 -12.18 -4.68 3.51
N ILE A 144 -11.06 -4.56 2.80
CA ILE A 144 -9.73 -4.56 3.40
C ILE A 144 -9.57 -3.32 4.30
N VAL A 145 -9.13 -3.54 5.52
CA VAL A 145 -8.79 -2.47 6.47
C VAL A 145 -7.46 -1.83 6.08
N ILE A 146 -7.40 -0.52 6.10
CA ILE A 146 -6.19 0.25 5.79
C ILE A 146 -5.23 0.21 6.97
N THR A 147 -4.46 -0.85 7.02
CA THR A 147 -3.37 -1.02 7.99
C THR A 147 -2.16 -0.16 7.63
N ARG A 148 -1.18 -0.10 8.52
CA ARG A 148 0.11 0.57 8.24
C ARG A 148 0.85 -0.03 7.05
N GLN A 149 0.72 -1.35 6.81
CA GLN A 149 1.31 -2.02 5.66
C GLN A 149 0.68 -1.54 4.34
N ILE A 150 -0.65 -1.38 4.31
CA ILE A 150 -1.35 -0.83 3.15
C ILE A 150 -0.97 0.64 2.94
N ARG A 151 -0.82 1.43 4.02
CA ARG A 151 -0.33 2.82 3.93
C ARG A 151 1.07 2.90 3.35
N ALA A 152 1.99 2.04 3.78
CA ALA A 152 3.33 1.95 3.21
C ALA A 152 3.29 1.59 1.72
N LEU A 153 2.45 0.62 1.34
CA LEU A 153 2.25 0.25 -0.06
C LEU A 153 1.76 1.43 -0.91
N ILE A 154 0.81 2.23 -0.40
CA ILE A 154 0.31 3.42 -1.10
C ILE A 154 1.42 4.46 -1.25
N HIS A 155 2.25 4.65 -0.22
CA HIS A 155 3.40 5.55 -0.29
C HIS A 155 4.40 5.11 -1.38
N ASP A 156 4.74 3.83 -1.44
CA ASP A 156 5.74 3.30 -2.39
C ASP A 156 5.22 3.29 -3.84
N SER A 157 3.92 3.02 -4.05
CA SER A 157 3.30 2.90 -5.38
C SER A 157 2.51 4.13 -5.82
N SER A 158 2.43 5.17 -4.98
CA SER A 158 1.64 6.41 -5.15
C SER A 158 0.12 6.22 -5.12
N CYS A 159 -0.38 5.02 -5.32
CA CYS A 159 -1.80 4.71 -5.19
C CYS A 159 -2.06 3.19 -5.11
N VAL A 160 -3.25 2.84 -4.65
CA VAL A 160 -3.83 1.51 -4.83
C VAL A 160 -5.22 1.65 -5.46
N LEU A 161 -5.61 0.67 -6.26
CA LEU A 161 -6.96 0.57 -6.79
C LEU A 161 -7.82 -0.24 -5.83
N VAL A 162 -9.09 0.12 -5.73
CA VAL A 162 -10.05 -0.58 -4.87
C VAL A 162 -11.08 -1.27 -5.75
N SER A 163 -11.22 -2.57 -5.57
CA SER A 163 -12.26 -3.35 -6.24
C SER A 163 -13.49 -3.49 -5.34
N GLU A 164 -14.63 -3.76 -5.97
CA GLU A 164 -15.81 -4.25 -5.26
C GLU A 164 -15.53 -5.59 -4.59
N ARG A 165 -16.28 -5.90 -3.55
CA ARG A 165 -16.15 -7.17 -2.83
C ARG A 165 -16.38 -8.35 -3.76
N ASN A 166 -15.45 -9.32 -3.72
CA ASN A 166 -15.50 -10.53 -4.55
C ASN A 166 -15.62 -10.27 -6.07
N SER A 167 -15.12 -9.13 -6.53
CA SER A 167 -15.17 -8.72 -7.92
C SER A 167 -13.81 -8.17 -8.38
N THR A 168 -13.54 -8.25 -9.67
CA THR A 168 -12.40 -7.59 -10.32
C THR A 168 -12.75 -6.19 -10.81
N SER A 169 -14.02 -5.77 -10.65
CA SER A 169 -14.49 -4.43 -11.03
C SER A 169 -13.84 -3.36 -10.15
N ILE A 170 -13.17 -2.39 -10.76
CA ILE A 170 -12.52 -1.29 -10.04
C ILE A 170 -13.57 -0.27 -9.62
N LYS A 171 -13.74 -0.12 -8.31
CA LYS A 171 -14.66 0.81 -7.67
C LYS A 171 -14.06 2.21 -7.48
N GLY A 172 -12.77 2.27 -7.17
CA GLY A 172 -12.12 3.53 -6.82
C GLY A 172 -10.61 3.44 -6.72
N ILE A 173 -10.03 4.51 -6.21
CA ILE A 173 -8.60 4.68 -6.00
C ILE A 173 -8.35 5.27 -4.61
N ILE A 174 -7.23 4.91 -4.00
CA ILE A 174 -6.71 5.55 -2.78
C ILE A 174 -5.31 6.06 -3.08
N THR A 175 -5.08 7.32 -2.79
CA THR A 175 -3.79 8.00 -2.87
C THR A 175 -3.31 8.44 -1.49
N GLU A 176 -2.08 8.97 -1.39
CA GLU A 176 -1.58 9.55 -0.14
C GLU A 176 -2.47 10.69 0.39
N TRP A 177 -3.04 11.50 -0.50
CA TRP A 177 -3.97 12.58 -0.13
C TRP A 177 -5.23 12.05 0.54
N ASP A 178 -5.77 10.93 0.06
CA ASP A 178 -6.96 10.31 0.67
C ASP A 178 -6.67 9.75 2.07
N LEU A 179 -5.44 9.27 2.30
CA LEU A 179 -4.99 8.86 3.63
C LEU A 179 -4.88 10.06 4.56
N LEU A 180 -4.29 11.16 4.10
CA LEU A 180 -4.14 12.38 4.88
C LEU A 180 -5.49 12.99 5.26
N ASP A 181 -6.41 13.08 4.30
CA ASP A 181 -7.73 13.71 4.49
C ASP A 181 -8.69 12.87 5.36
N LYS A 182 -8.63 11.54 5.25
CA LYS A 182 -9.65 10.66 5.84
C LYS A 182 -9.19 9.85 7.04
N LEU A 183 -7.89 9.78 7.31
CA LEU A 183 -7.33 9.06 8.47
C LEU A 183 -6.88 10.02 9.59
N TYR A 184 -6.60 11.27 9.29
CA TYR A 184 -6.15 12.30 10.21
C TYR A 184 -7.13 13.47 10.26
#